data_8202238c8b5afaab3d0058a2d875bb20
#
_entry.id   8202238c8b5afaab3d0058a2d875bb20
#
_cell.length_a   1.000
_cell.length_b   1.000
_cell.length_c   1.000
_cell.angle_alpha   90.00
_cell.angle_beta   90.00
_cell.angle_gamma   90.00
#
_symmetry.space_group_name_H-M   'P 1'
#
loop_
_entity.id
_entity.type
_entity.pdbx_description
1 polymer ?
#
loop_
_entity_poly.entity_id
_entity_poly.type
_entity_poly.pdbx_seq_one_letter_code
_entity_poly.pdbx_strand_id
1 'polypeptide(L)'
;MLLDKLGIEWSGISLHPEPDSLYNLINKRNKNEYFFDIRDYDCLERTIRSINPEYVVHLAAQPLVLNSYLEPRLTFETNVLGTVNLLDVLVSNSIPKQIVIATTDKVYRKKKFNKSYIETDALGGKDPYSWSKVGAEAAIGAWQQISKIQGGPKIVSARAGNVIGGGDSSENRLLPDLVKGFKNNSTITIRNPNSTRPWQHVLDSLSGYLLILATETKGEAFNFSNNSKSLTVKKVSEIAQMTWKNESKITFEDKQDTLETKNLSLNSTLARKKLNWNSRWDQKNAVIDTILWWKHVSNKLIKPIEACERDIEFLINGEIK
;
A
#
# COMPACT_ATOMS: atom_id res chain seq x y z
N MET A 1 13.31 -7.79 2.06
CA MET A 1 13.06 -8.85 3.08
C MET A 1 12.16 -9.96 2.54
N LEU A 2 10.89 -9.72 2.11
CA LEU A 2 10.04 -10.80 1.56
C LEU A 2 10.68 -11.46 0.33
N LEU A 3 11.17 -10.66 -0.63
CA LEU A 3 11.86 -11.19 -1.82
C LEU A 3 13.13 -11.97 -1.47
N ASP A 4 13.92 -11.48 -0.51
CA ASP A 4 15.10 -12.21 -0.02
C ASP A 4 14.72 -13.58 0.58
N LYS A 5 13.63 -13.62 1.37
CA LYS A 5 13.14 -14.87 1.97
C LYS A 5 12.67 -15.86 0.93
N LEU A 6 12.18 -15.35 -0.21
CA LEU A 6 11.76 -16.17 -1.37
C LEU A 6 12.91 -16.49 -2.32
N GLY A 7 14.15 -16.04 -2.05
CA GLY A 7 15.31 -16.25 -2.92
C GLY A 7 15.24 -15.50 -4.26
N ILE A 8 14.46 -14.40 -4.32
CA ILE A 8 14.27 -13.59 -5.53
C ILE A 8 15.27 -12.44 -5.52
N GLU A 9 16.06 -12.32 -6.59
CA GLU A 9 16.92 -11.17 -6.81
C GLU A 9 16.06 -9.92 -7.09
N TRP A 10 16.44 -8.78 -6.50
CA TRP A 10 15.68 -7.55 -6.64
C TRP A 10 16.57 -6.31 -6.66
N SER A 11 16.08 -5.28 -7.32
CA SER A 11 16.61 -3.93 -7.29
C SER A 11 15.54 -2.94 -6.82
N GLY A 12 15.94 -1.91 -6.11
CA GLY A 12 15.02 -0.88 -5.58
C GLY A 12 15.34 0.51 -6.10
N ILE A 13 14.31 1.25 -6.50
CA ILE A 13 14.39 2.67 -6.83
C ILE A 13 13.47 3.44 -5.89
N SER A 14 13.99 4.43 -5.17
CA SER A 14 13.22 5.26 -4.24
C SER A 14 13.86 6.62 -4.01
N LEU A 15 13.16 7.53 -3.35
CA LEU A 15 13.80 8.67 -2.71
C LEU A 15 14.72 8.20 -1.58
N HIS A 16 15.64 9.07 -1.15
CA HIS A 16 16.44 8.80 0.06
C HIS A 16 15.51 8.55 1.25
N PRO A 17 15.78 7.50 2.03
CA PRO A 17 14.93 7.14 3.17
C PRO A 17 15.03 8.17 4.29
N GLU A 18 13.88 8.55 4.87
CA GLU A 18 13.83 9.40 6.05
C GLU A 18 14.51 8.73 7.25
N PRO A 19 15.10 9.51 8.19
CA PRO A 19 15.84 8.97 9.33
C PRO A 19 15.08 7.91 10.13
N ASP A 20 13.78 8.15 10.40
CA ASP A 20 12.92 7.27 11.20
C ASP A 20 12.18 6.21 10.36
N SER A 21 12.54 6.06 9.10
CA SER A 21 11.90 5.08 8.21
C SER A 21 12.20 3.64 8.64
N LEU A 22 11.26 2.73 8.35
CA LEU A 22 11.47 1.30 8.58
C LEU A 22 12.76 0.80 7.90
N TYR A 23 13.10 1.33 6.73
CA TYR A 23 14.33 1.01 6.01
C TYR A 23 15.58 1.27 6.87
N ASN A 24 15.65 2.43 7.54
CA ASN A 24 16.76 2.77 8.42
C ASN A 24 16.72 1.98 9.74
N LEU A 25 15.53 1.68 10.28
CA LEU A 25 15.36 0.86 11.48
C LEU A 25 15.84 -0.58 11.28
N ILE A 26 15.57 -1.17 10.10
CA ILE A 26 16.02 -2.52 9.75
C ILE A 26 17.53 -2.57 9.51
N ASN A 27 18.10 -1.49 9.00
CA ASN A 27 19.53 -1.35 8.67
C ASN A 27 20.09 -2.50 7.80
N LYS A 28 19.27 -3.05 6.89
CA LYS A 28 19.67 -4.04 5.91
C LYS A 28 19.80 -3.37 4.55
N ARG A 29 20.99 -3.31 3.99
CA ARG A 29 21.30 -2.65 2.71
C ARG A 29 21.45 -3.69 1.60
N ASN A 30 21.06 -3.29 0.39
CA ASN A 30 21.31 -4.04 -0.83
C ASN A 30 22.15 -3.18 -1.78
N LYS A 31 23.13 -3.75 -2.45
CA LYS A 31 23.95 -3.06 -3.46
C LYS A 31 23.17 -2.58 -4.69
N ASN A 32 21.98 -3.13 -4.93
CA ASN A 32 21.13 -2.84 -6.07
C ASN A 32 20.02 -1.83 -5.71
N GLU A 33 20.30 -0.87 -4.82
CA GLU A 33 19.40 0.20 -4.43
C GLU A 33 19.84 1.53 -5.02
N TYR A 34 18.91 2.23 -5.65
CA TYR A 34 19.14 3.48 -6.36
C TYR A 34 18.24 4.56 -5.76
N PHE A 35 18.83 5.71 -5.39
CA PHE A 35 18.11 6.78 -4.71
C PHE A 35 17.99 8.01 -5.59
N PHE A 36 16.83 8.19 -6.22
CA PHE A 36 16.46 9.35 -7.01
C PHE A 36 14.93 9.46 -7.17
N ASP A 37 14.46 10.59 -7.67
CA ASP A 37 13.03 10.82 -7.88
C ASP A 37 12.58 10.19 -9.21
N ILE A 38 11.48 9.44 -9.18
CA ILE A 38 10.88 8.80 -10.37
C ILE A 38 10.41 9.84 -11.44
N ARG A 39 10.35 11.12 -11.09
CA ARG A 39 10.09 12.22 -12.03
C ARG A 39 11.31 12.57 -12.88
N ASP A 40 12.51 12.19 -12.47
CA ASP A 40 13.73 12.30 -13.28
C ASP A 40 13.74 11.18 -14.33
N TYR A 41 13.20 11.51 -15.51
CA TYR A 41 13.05 10.57 -16.63
C TYR A 41 14.38 9.99 -17.08
N ASP A 42 15.41 10.82 -17.22
CA ASP A 42 16.72 10.38 -17.75
C ASP A 42 17.42 9.43 -16.76
N CYS A 43 17.35 9.72 -15.46
CA CYS A 43 17.87 8.86 -14.42
C CYS A 43 17.11 7.51 -14.39
N LEU A 44 15.78 7.58 -14.48
CA LEU A 44 14.91 6.41 -14.49
C LEU A 44 15.21 5.51 -15.70
N GLU A 45 15.31 6.09 -16.90
CA GLU A 45 15.59 5.34 -18.12
C GLU A 45 16.96 4.65 -18.06
N ARG A 46 18.04 5.39 -17.73
CA ARG A 46 19.39 4.81 -17.60
C ARG A 46 19.43 3.68 -16.59
N THR A 47 18.80 3.86 -15.43
CA THR A 47 18.80 2.87 -14.36
C THR A 47 18.02 1.62 -14.75
N ILE A 48 16.82 1.76 -15.29
CA ILE A 48 15.99 0.63 -15.72
C ILE A 48 16.67 -0.16 -16.84
N ARG A 49 17.27 0.51 -17.83
CA ARG A 49 18.04 -0.17 -18.89
C ARG A 49 19.23 -0.96 -18.34
N SER A 50 19.90 -0.41 -17.32
CA SER A 50 21.03 -1.09 -16.66
C SER A 50 20.60 -2.31 -15.87
N ILE A 51 19.46 -2.23 -15.16
CA ILE A 51 18.88 -3.34 -14.37
C ILE A 51 18.30 -4.41 -15.28
N ASN A 52 17.63 -4.00 -16.35
CA ASN A 52 16.87 -4.87 -17.27
C ASN A 52 15.94 -5.84 -16.55
N PRO A 53 14.98 -5.37 -15.75
CA PRO A 53 14.18 -6.20 -14.85
C PRO A 53 13.21 -7.10 -15.63
N GLU A 54 13.06 -8.36 -15.19
CA GLU A 54 12.06 -9.27 -15.75
C GLU A 54 10.64 -8.92 -15.32
N TYR A 55 10.49 -8.40 -14.09
CA TYR A 55 9.22 -8.00 -13.48
C TYR A 55 9.37 -6.66 -12.77
N VAL A 56 8.30 -5.87 -12.73
CA VAL A 56 8.31 -4.57 -12.05
C VAL A 56 7.09 -4.42 -11.15
N VAL A 57 7.33 -3.98 -9.91
CA VAL A 57 6.28 -3.56 -8.97
C VAL A 57 6.46 -2.06 -8.67
N HIS A 58 5.52 -1.25 -9.11
CA HIS A 58 5.51 0.20 -8.88
C HIS A 58 4.73 0.55 -7.62
N LEU A 59 5.45 0.94 -6.57
CA LEU A 59 4.89 1.36 -5.28
C LEU A 59 5.10 2.85 -4.99
N ALA A 60 5.99 3.52 -5.75
CA ALA A 60 6.33 4.92 -5.51
C ALA A 60 5.12 5.84 -5.72
N ALA A 61 4.80 6.64 -4.72
CA ALA A 61 3.70 7.59 -4.76
C ALA A 61 3.82 8.62 -3.63
N GLN A 62 3.14 9.76 -3.76
CA GLN A 62 2.73 10.59 -2.63
C GLN A 62 1.39 10.02 -2.11
N PRO A 63 1.35 9.32 -0.93
CA PRO A 63 0.19 8.54 -0.51
C PRO A 63 -0.73 9.25 0.49
N LEU A 64 -0.39 10.45 0.96
CA LEU A 64 -1.07 11.14 2.05
C LEU A 64 -2.14 12.09 1.52
N VAL A 65 -3.41 11.84 1.88
CA VAL A 65 -4.55 12.64 1.44
C VAL A 65 -4.42 14.10 1.89
N LEU A 66 -4.04 14.37 3.15
CA LEU A 66 -3.90 15.73 3.64
C LEU A 66 -2.80 16.50 2.90
N ASN A 67 -1.65 15.86 2.65
CA ASN A 67 -0.56 16.47 1.88
C ASN A 67 -1.00 16.80 0.45
N SER A 68 -1.91 16.01 -0.14
CA SER A 68 -2.39 16.28 -1.48
C SER A 68 -3.20 17.58 -1.61
N TYR A 69 -3.81 18.06 -0.51
CA TYR A 69 -4.44 19.37 -0.47
C TYR A 69 -3.43 20.52 -0.32
N LEU A 70 -2.33 20.26 0.37
CA LEU A 70 -1.25 21.25 0.56
C LEU A 70 -0.39 21.37 -0.69
N GLU A 71 -0.08 20.24 -1.33
CA GLU A 71 0.80 20.14 -2.48
C GLU A 71 0.16 19.35 -3.63
N PRO A 72 -0.95 19.84 -4.20
CA PRO A 72 -1.69 19.09 -5.23
C PRO A 72 -0.86 18.88 -6.50
N ARG A 73 -0.07 19.87 -6.91
CA ARG A 73 0.81 19.77 -8.07
C ARG A 73 1.84 18.66 -7.89
N LEU A 74 2.58 18.66 -6.78
CA LEU A 74 3.56 17.62 -6.46
C LEU A 74 2.91 16.23 -6.43
N THR A 75 1.68 16.13 -5.88
CA THR A 75 0.93 14.88 -5.84
C THR A 75 0.64 14.35 -7.24
N PHE A 76 0.23 15.21 -8.19
CA PHE A 76 -0.01 14.81 -9.57
C PHE A 76 1.28 14.52 -10.32
N GLU A 77 2.32 15.32 -10.15
CA GLU A 77 3.63 15.08 -10.76
C GLU A 77 4.19 13.72 -10.34
N THR A 78 4.12 13.39 -9.06
CA THR A 78 4.61 12.09 -8.56
C THR A 78 3.71 10.93 -8.99
N ASN A 79 2.40 11.03 -8.75
CA ASN A 79 1.51 9.89 -8.91
C ASN A 79 1.09 9.65 -10.37
N VAL A 80 0.99 10.69 -11.18
CA VAL A 80 0.61 10.57 -12.59
C VAL A 80 1.84 10.59 -13.49
N LEU A 81 2.62 11.68 -13.46
CA LEU A 81 3.78 11.81 -14.37
C LEU A 81 4.87 10.80 -14.03
N GLY A 82 5.14 10.54 -12.74
CA GLY A 82 6.06 9.47 -12.34
C GLY A 82 5.63 8.09 -12.82
N THR A 83 4.31 7.79 -12.79
CA THR A 83 3.78 6.54 -13.37
C THR A 83 3.90 6.54 -14.89
N VAL A 84 3.64 7.66 -15.57
CA VAL A 84 3.82 7.82 -17.01
C VAL A 84 5.28 7.58 -17.40
N ASN A 85 6.24 8.23 -16.72
CA ASN A 85 7.67 8.06 -16.98
C ASN A 85 8.08 6.58 -16.90
N LEU A 86 7.66 5.91 -15.82
CA LEU A 86 7.96 4.50 -15.63
C LEU A 86 7.38 3.62 -16.75
N LEU A 87 6.11 3.81 -17.07
CA LEU A 87 5.43 3.04 -18.11
C LEU A 87 6.05 3.30 -19.49
N ASP A 88 6.40 4.55 -19.78
CA ASP A 88 7.02 4.92 -21.05
C ASP A 88 8.37 4.21 -21.22
N VAL A 89 9.25 4.29 -20.22
CA VAL A 89 10.55 3.61 -20.26
C VAL A 89 10.39 2.09 -20.41
N LEU A 90 9.49 1.47 -19.67
CA LEU A 90 9.33 0.03 -19.65
C LEU A 90 8.71 -0.52 -20.95
N VAL A 91 7.70 0.16 -21.48
CA VAL A 91 6.97 -0.30 -22.67
C VAL A 91 7.76 0.01 -23.95
N SER A 92 8.31 1.22 -24.08
CA SER A 92 9.11 1.59 -25.26
C SER A 92 10.35 0.72 -25.46
N ASN A 93 10.86 0.14 -24.37
CA ASN A 93 12.02 -0.75 -24.42
C ASN A 93 11.66 -2.24 -24.34
N SER A 94 10.37 -2.58 -24.19
CA SER A 94 9.85 -3.96 -24.02
C SER A 94 10.61 -4.76 -22.96
N ILE A 95 11.04 -4.10 -21.86
CA ILE A 95 11.97 -4.65 -20.88
C ILE A 95 11.33 -5.78 -20.04
N PRO A 96 10.19 -5.57 -19.28
CA PRO A 96 9.68 -6.62 -18.41
C PRO A 96 8.66 -7.52 -19.11
N LYS A 97 8.41 -8.69 -18.53
CA LYS A 97 7.28 -9.53 -18.91
C LYS A 97 5.97 -8.96 -18.37
N GLN A 98 6.00 -8.46 -17.13
CA GLN A 98 4.80 -7.95 -16.47
C GLN A 98 5.13 -6.83 -15.49
N ILE A 99 4.20 -5.86 -15.39
CA ILE A 99 4.28 -4.67 -14.54
C ILE A 99 3.05 -4.65 -13.64
N VAL A 100 3.25 -4.54 -12.33
CA VAL A 100 2.20 -4.31 -11.33
C VAL A 100 2.28 -2.87 -10.83
N ILE A 101 1.19 -2.13 -10.90
CA ILE A 101 1.11 -0.76 -10.41
C ILE A 101 0.13 -0.69 -9.24
N ALA A 102 0.64 -0.36 -8.07
CA ALA A 102 -0.18 -0.18 -6.88
C ALA A 102 -0.97 1.12 -6.97
N THR A 103 -2.30 1.00 -6.96
CA THR A 103 -3.22 2.11 -6.84
C THR A 103 -4.00 2.02 -5.52
N THR A 104 -5.28 2.38 -5.47
CA THR A 104 -6.01 2.50 -4.22
C THR A 104 -7.50 2.20 -4.42
N ASP A 105 -8.19 1.81 -3.35
CA ASP A 105 -9.66 1.72 -3.28
C ASP A 105 -10.36 3.08 -3.47
N LYS A 106 -9.63 4.19 -3.27
CA LYS A 106 -10.16 5.56 -3.42
C LYS A 106 -10.32 6.01 -4.88
N VAL A 107 -9.91 5.18 -5.84
CA VAL A 107 -10.12 5.47 -7.27
C VAL A 107 -11.56 5.29 -7.73
N TYR A 108 -12.41 4.66 -6.93
CA TYR A 108 -13.77 4.39 -7.31
C TYR A 108 -14.72 5.58 -7.09
N ARG A 109 -15.55 5.86 -8.08
CA ARG A 109 -16.64 6.84 -7.97
C ARG A 109 -17.64 6.38 -6.91
N LYS A 110 -18.04 7.30 -6.02
CA LYS A 110 -18.99 6.99 -4.95
C LYS A 110 -20.29 6.39 -5.51
N LYS A 111 -20.67 5.22 -5.00
CA LYS A 111 -21.94 4.56 -5.30
C LYS A 111 -23.10 5.13 -4.45
N LYS A 112 -24.30 5.10 -4.99
CA LYS A 112 -25.53 5.46 -4.26
C LYS A 112 -25.90 4.43 -3.19
N PHE A 113 -25.44 3.18 -3.33
CA PHE A 113 -25.74 2.06 -2.43
C PHE A 113 -24.48 1.52 -1.78
N ASN A 114 -24.59 1.03 -0.55
CA ASN A 114 -23.50 0.39 0.22
C ASN A 114 -23.14 -1.01 -0.33
N LYS A 115 -22.67 -1.07 -1.58
CA LYS A 115 -22.13 -2.29 -2.19
C LYS A 115 -20.61 -2.18 -2.32
N SER A 116 -19.90 -3.26 -2.04
CA SER A 116 -18.46 -3.36 -2.27
C SER A 116 -18.13 -3.06 -3.74
N TYR A 117 -17.02 -2.37 -3.96
CA TYR A 117 -16.54 -2.05 -5.30
C TYR A 117 -15.93 -3.28 -5.97
N ILE A 118 -16.26 -3.48 -7.23
CA ILE A 118 -15.64 -4.46 -8.13
C ILE A 118 -14.77 -3.73 -9.15
N GLU A 119 -13.88 -4.45 -9.80
CA GLU A 119 -12.83 -3.87 -10.66
C GLU A 119 -13.40 -3.12 -11.87
N THR A 120 -14.60 -3.46 -12.33
CA THR A 120 -15.30 -2.82 -13.46
C THR A 120 -16.13 -1.60 -13.06
N ASP A 121 -16.19 -1.24 -11.79
CA ASP A 121 -16.90 -0.05 -11.34
C ASP A 121 -16.26 1.24 -11.86
N ALA A 122 -17.08 2.25 -12.10
CA ALA A 122 -16.62 3.54 -12.60
C ALA A 122 -15.60 4.19 -11.66
N LEU A 123 -14.53 4.74 -12.24
CA LEU A 123 -13.51 5.49 -11.54
C LEU A 123 -13.91 6.95 -11.36
N GLY A 124 -13.40 7.58 -10.29
CA GLY A 124 -13.62 8.99 -9.99
C GLY A 124 -13.19 9.33 -8.57
N GLY A 125 -12.25 10.26 -8.46
CA GLY A 125 -11.71 10.71 -7.18
C GLY A 125 -12.65 11.63 -6.41
N LYS A 126 -12.28 11.93 -5.15
CA LYS A 126 -12.98 12.87 -4.29
C LYS A 126 -12.05 14.00 -3.80
N ASP A 127 -10.78 13.74 -3.71
CA ASP A 127 -9.70 14.61 -3.22
C ASP A 127 -8.53 14.58 -4.22
N PRO A 128 -7.54 15.50 -4.12
CA PRO A 128 -6.43 15.55 -5.06
C PRO A 128 -5.62 14.24 -5.14
N TYR A 129 -5.44 13.53 -4.01
CA TYR A 129 -4.78 12.25 -3.98
C TYR A 129 -5.57 11.20 -4.80
N SER A 130 -6.86 11.02 -4.52
CA SER A 130 -7.68 10.04 -5.22
C SER A 130 -7.79 10.35 -6.72
N TRP A 131 -7.90 11.62 -7.11
CA TRP A 131 -7.86 12.03 -8.51
C TRP A 131 -6.51 11.77 -9.17
N SER A 132 -5.38 11.97 -8.45
CA SER A 132 -4.07 11.61 -9.00
C SER A 132 -3.93 10.11 -9.24
N LYS A 133 -4.51 9.28 -8.36
CA LYS A 133 -4.53 7.82 -8.55
C LYS A 133 -5.49 7.40 -9.68
N VAL A 134 -6.59 8.12 -9.92
CA VAL A 134 -7.42 7.95 -11.13
C VAL A 134 -6.62 8.33 -12.39
N GLY A 135 -5.80 9.39 -12.33
CA GLY A 135 -4.89 9.74 -13.42
C GLY A 135 -3.87 8.63 -13.70
N ALA A 136 -3.32 8.00 -12.65
CA ALA A 136 -2.45 6.83 -12.81
C ALA A 136 -3.21 5.64 -13.47
N GLU A 137 -4.45 5.36 -13.07
CA GLU A 137 -5.29 4.33 -13.72
C GLU A 137 -5.55 4.65 -15.21
N ALA A 138 -5.74 5.92 -15.56
CA ALA A 138 -5.87 6.34 -16.95
C ALA A 138 -4.57 6.13 -17.74
N ALA A 139 -3.41 6.44 -17.16
CA ALA A 139 -2.12 6.15 -17.75
C ALA A 139 -1.94 4.63 -17.93
N ILE A 140 -2.26 3.81 -16.94
CA ILE A 140 -2.23 2.34 -17.04
C ILE A 140 -3.05 1.89 -18.26
N GLY A 141 -4.30 2.36 -18.39
CA GLY A 141 -5.17 2.01 -19.51
C GLY A 141 -4.59 2.39 -20.89
N ALA A 142 -3.98 3.57 -20.99
CA ALA A 142 -3.34 4.03 -22.23
C ALA A 142 -2.12 3.14 -22.59
N TRP A 143 -1.22 2.89 -21.65
CA TRP A 143 -0.04 2.06 -21.89
C TRP A 143 -0.36 0.57 -22.09
N GLN A 144 -1.45 0.07 -21.53
CA GLN A 144 -1.97 -1.28 -21.85
C GLN A 144 -2.32 -1.40 -23.34
N GLN A 145 -2.92 -0.37 -23.94
CA GLN A 145 -3.22 -0.37 -25.39
C GLN A 145 -1.95 -0.29 -26.23
N ILE A 146 -1.02 0.60 -25.89
CA ILE A 146 0.27 0.72 -26.57
C ILE A 146 1.02 -0.61 -26.49
N SER A 147 1.18 -1.16 -25.30
CA SER A 147 1.87 -2.43 -25.07
C SER A 147 1.24 -3.59 -25.83
N LYS A 148 -0.09 -3.65 -25.88
CA LYS A 148 -0.82 -4.68 -26.63
C LYS A 148 -0.51 -4.60 -28.14
N ILE A 149 -0.47 -3.38 -28.71
CA ILE A 149 -0.15 -3.17 -30.14
C ILE A 149 1.30 -3.59 -30.45
N GLN A 150 2.22 -3.31 -29.52
CA GLN A 150 3.63 -3.58 -29.69
C GLN A 150 4.05 -5.00 -29.29
N GLY A 151 3.15 -5.83 -28.75
CA GLY A 151 3.51 -7.13 -28.19
C GLY A 151 4.37 -7.05 -26.93
N GLY A 152 4.26 -5.93 -26.20
CA GLY A 152 5.06 -5.62 -25.00
C GLY A 152 4.52 -6.22 -23.70
N PRO A 153 4.95 -5.70 -22.53
CA PRO A 153 4.67 -6.24 -21.20
C PRO A 153 3.17 -6.20 -20.83
N LYS A 154 2.73 -7.11 -20.00
CA LYS A 154 1.42 -7.02 -19.36
C LYS A 154 1.47 -5.98 -18.24
N ILE A 155 0.50 -5.07 -18.19
CA ILE A 155 0.40 -4.03 -17.18
C ILE A 155 -0.85 -4.26 -16.36
N VAL A 156 -0.73 -4.35 -15.05
CA VAL A 156 -1.81 -4.71 -14.12
C VAL A 156 -1.93 -3.66 -13.02
N SER A 157 -3.15 -3.16 -12.79
CA SER A 157 -3.45 -2.31 -11.64
C SER A 157 -3.79 -3.16 -10.42
N ALA A 158 -3.16 -2.87 -9.28
CA ALA A 158 -3.43 -3.50 -7.99
C ALA A 158 -4.03 -2.47 -7.02
N ARG A 159 -5.33 -2.61 -6.75
CA ARG A 159 -6.13 -1.68 -5.92
C ARG A 159 -6.27 -2.24 -4.52
N ALA A 160 -5.56 -1.67 -3.57
CA ALA A 160 -5.64 -2.07 -2.16
C ALA A 160 -6.39 -1.04 -1.31
N GLY A 161 -6.98 -1.50 -0.21
CA GLY A 161 -7.62 -0.65 0.80
C GLY A 161 -6.63 0.00 1.75
N ASN A 162 -7.05 0.21 3.01
CA ASN A 162 -6.17 0.77 4.04
C ASN A 162 -5.14 -0.27 4.49
N VAL A 163 -3.94 -0.16 3.95
CA VAL A 163 -2.80 -1.03 4.29
C VAL A 163 -2.16 -0.58 5.58
N ILE A 164 -1.93 -1.52 6.51
CA ILE A 164 -1.31 -1.31 7.83
C ILE A 164 -0.19 -2.32 8.05
N GLY A 165 0.78 -1.96 8.88
CA GLY A 165 1.91 -2.83 9.22
C GLY A 165 2.86 -2.17 10.22
N GLY A 166 3.72 -2.95 10.81
CA GLY A 166 4.78 -2.44 11.68
C GLY A 166 5.76 -1.54 10.91
N GLY A 167 6.31 -0.53 11.60
CA GLY A 167 7.29 0.37 11.02
C GLY A 167 6.72 1.55 10.22
N ASP A 168 5.39 1.66 10.02
CA ASP A 168 4.78 2.86 9.44
C ASP A 168 4.79 4.00 10.46
N SER A 169 5.62 5.02 10.22
CA SER A 169 5.74 6.23 11.04
C SER A 169 5.03 7.45 10.44
N SER A 170 4.25 7.25 9.37
CA SER A 170 3.59 8.34 8.63
C SER A 170 2.61 9.12 9.52
N GLU A 171 2.73 10.43 9.53
CA GLU A 171 1.82 11.30 10.25
C GLU A 171 0.40 11.29 9.67
N ASN A 172 -0.57 11.62 10.52
CA ASN A 172 -1.99 11.69 10.15
C ASN A 172 -2.58 10.35 9.67
N ARG A 173 -1.98 9.24 10.07
CA ARG A 173 -2.53 7.89 9.90
C ARG A 173 -2.92 7.29 11.25
N LEU A 174 -4.05 6.60 11.30
CA LEU A 174 -4.65 6.12 12.54
C LEU A 174 -3.69 5.30 13.42
N LEU A 175 -3.06 4.24 12.89
CA LEU A 175 -2.22 3.37 13.72
C LEU A 175 -0.89 4.03 14.11
N PRO A 176 -0.16 4.73 13.23
CA PRO A 176 0.99 5.54 13.64
C PRO A 176 0.68 6.56 14.73
N ASP A 177 -0.43 7.30 14.60
CA ASP A 177 -0.84 8.31 15.61
C ASP A 177 -1.19 7.65 16.95
N LEU A 178 -1.89 6.50 16.95
CA LEU A 178 -2.16 5.71 18.14
C LEU A 178 -0.85 5.24 18.81
N VAL A 179 0.07 4.67 18.03
CA VAL A 179 1.37 4.21 18.53
C VAL A 179 2.19 5.35 19.14
N LYS A 180 2.24 6.51 18.47
CA LYS A 180 2.90 7.71 18.99
C LYS A 180 2.30 8.15 20.33
N GLY A 181 0.97 8.16 20.41
CA GLY A 181 0.28 8.47 21.67
C GLY A 181 0.52 7.45 22.78
N PHE A 182 0.50 6.16 22.45
CA PHE A 182 0.77 5.08 23.41
C PHE A 182 2.21 5.13 23.94
N LYS A 183 3.21 5.37 23.09
CA LYS A 183 4.60 5.54 23.49
C LYS A 183 4.78 6.69 24.49
N ASN A 184 4.08 7.78 24.29
CA ASN A 184 4.18 8.99 25.10
C ASN A 184 3.20 9.02 26.28
N ASN A 185 2.41 7.96 26.46
CA ASN A 185 1.34 7.88 27.46
C ASN A 185 0.42 9.12 27.48
N SER A 186 0.08 9.63 26.27
CA SER A 186 -0.67 10.87 26.06
C SER A 186 -2.13 10.62 25.72
N THR A 187 -2.95 11.66 25.80
CA THR A 187 -4.32 11.63 25.27
C THR A 187 -4.29 11.68 23.74
N ILE A 188 -5.04 10.80 23.11
CA ILE A 188 -5.09 10.64 21.65
C ILE A 188 -6.50 10.99 21.18
N THR A 189 -6.62 12.04 20.35
CA THR A 189 -7.92 12.45 19.80
C THR A 189 -8.12 11.84 18.41
N ILE A 190 -9.16 11.03 18.28
CA ILE A 190 -9.51 10.33 17.05
C ILE A 190 -10.71 10.98 16.39
N ARG A 191 -10.54 11.38 15.14
CA ARG A 191 -11.59 11.98 14.31
C ARG A 191 -12.40 10.90 13.59
N ASN A 192 -13.69 11.18 13.31
CA ASN A 192 -14.58 10.34 12.52
C ASN A 192 -14.64 8.85 12.98
N PRO A 193 -14.93 8.58 14.26
CA PRO A 193 -14.85 7.23 14.87
C PRO A 193 -15.76 6.20 14.19
N ASN A 194 -16.86 6.64 13.58
CA ASN A 194 -17.85 5.78 12.92
C ASN A 194 -17.54 5.43 11.47
N SER A 195 -16.47 6.01 10.91
CA SER A 195 -16.03 5.67 9.54
C SER A 195 -15.49 4.24 9.49
N THR A 196 -15.85 3.50 8.44
CA THR A 196 -15.35 2.13 8.21
C THR A 196 -14.30 2.10 7.11
N ARG A 197 -13.29 1.24 7.28
CA ARG A 197 -12.22 1.03 6.29
C ARG A 197 -11.92 -0.46 6.15
N PRO A 198 -11.51 -0.91 4.96
CA PRO A 198 -11.02 -2.27 4.75
C PRO A 198 -9.55 -2.36 5.18
N TRP A 199 -9.33 -2.51 6.49
CA TRP A 199 -7.98 -2.64 7.06
C TRP A 199 -7.34 -3.95 6.62
N GLN A 200 -6.11 -3.87 6.11
CA GLN A 200 -5.39 -5.03 5.57
C GLN A 200 -3.93 -4.99 5.97
N HIS A 201 -3.38 -6.14 6.35
CA HIS A 201 -1.94 -6.23 6.61
C HIS A 201 -1.13 -6.00 5.33
N VAL A 202 -0.01 -5.28 5.44
CA VAL A 202 0.84 -4.92 4.28
C VAL A 202 1.29 -6.15 3.51
N LEU A 203 1.64 -7.22 4.19
CA LEU A 203 2.09 -8.46 3.56
C LEU A 203 0.99 -9.17 2.77
N ASP A 204 -0.29 -9.02 3.13
CA ASP A 204 -1.40 -9.53 2.32
C ASP A 204 -1.48 -8.81 0.97
N SER A 205 -1.31 -7.47 0.96
CA SER A 205 -1.28 -6.72 -0.30
C SER A 205 -0.07 -7.10 -1.15
N LEU A 206 1.12 -7.19 -0.54
CA LEU A 206 2.36 -7.55 -1.23
C LEU A 206 2.31 -8.98 -1.80
N SER A 207 1.72 -9.94 -1.06
CA SER A 207 1.52 -11.30 -1.58
C SER A 207 0.64 -11.30 -2.82
N GLY A 208 -0.42 -10.46 -2.84
CA GLY A 208 -1.27 -10.28 -4.00
C GLY A 208 -0.50 -9.73 -5.22
N TYR A 209 0.39 -8.76 -5.00
CA TYR A 209 1.22 -8.19 -6.07
C TYR A 209 2.19 -9.24 -6.64
N LEU A 210 2.80 -10.05 -5.79
CA LEU A 210 3.68 -11.14 -6.24
C LEU A 210 2.90 -12.24 -6.96
N LEU A 211 1.68 -12.57 -6.52
CA LEU A 211 0.83 -13.53 -7.22
C LEU A 211 0.40 -13.03 -8.60
N ILE A 212 0.18 -11.72 -8.78
CA ILE A 212 -0.03 -11.16 -10.12
C ILE A 212 1.18 -11.48 -11.00
N LEU A 213 2.41 -11.21 -10.53
CA LEU A 213 3.63 -11.44 -11.30
C LEU A 213 3.85 -12.94 -11.63
N ALA A 214 3.43 -13.83 -10.72
CA ALA A 214 3.55 -15.28 -10.88
C ALA A 214 2.44 -15.89 -11.74
N THR A 215 1.41 -15.12 -12.11
CA THR A 215 0.24 -15.61 -12.83
C THR A 215 0.14 -14.94 -14.21
N GLU A 216 -0.16 -15.71 -15.24
CA GLU A 216 -0.45 -15.12 -16.54
C GLU A 216 -1.75 -14.33 -16.47
N THR A 217 -1.66 -13.02 -16.65
CA THR A 217 -2.79 -12.09 -16.63
C THR A 217 -3.04 -11.48 -18.01
N LYS A 218 -4.23 -10.90 -18.20
CA LYS A 218 -4.59 -10.18 -19.44
C LYS A 218 -4.42 -8.67 -19.32
N GLY A 219 -3.84 -8.16 -18.23
CA GLY A 219 -3.73 -6.75 -17.94
C GLY A 219 -4.96 -6.15 -17.25
N GLU A 220 -5.78 -6.98 -16.58
CA GLU A 220 -6.91 -6.50 -15.77
C GLU A 220 -6.49 -5.84 -14.45
N ALA A 221 -7.38 -5.08 -13.84
CA ALA A 221 -7.19 -4.62 -12.47
C ALA A 221 -7.58 -5.71 -11.45
N PHE A 222 -6.99 -5.67 -10.26
CA PHE A 222 -7.37 -6.54 -9.14
C PHE A 222 -7.58 -5.74 -7.86
N ASN A 223 -8.68 -6.02 -7.16
CA ASN A 223 -8.94 -5.52 -5.82
C ASN A 223 -8.37 -6.45 -4.76
N PHE A 224 -7.69 -5.88 -3.77
CA PHE A 224 -7.15 -6.61 -2.62
C PHE A 224 -7.77 -6.08 -1.33
N SER A 225 -8.57 -6.92 -0.68
CA SER A 225 -9.17 -6.66 0.62
C SER A 225 -9.53 -7.98 1.28
N ASN A 226 -9.38 -8.10 2.58
CA ASN A 226 -9.86 -9.30 3.25
C ASN A 226 -11.40 -9.39 3.21
N ASN A 227 -11.92 -10.59 3.46
CA ASN A 227 -13.35 -10.90 3.35
C ASN A 227 -14.17 -10.52 4.58
N SER A 228 -13.55 -10.02 5.64
CA SER A 228 -14.26 -9.70 6.87
C SER A 228 -15.02 -8.36 6.75
N LYS A 229 -16.05 -8.21 7.57
CA LYS A 229 -16.80 -6.94 7.65
C LYS A 229 -15.85 -5.83 8.11
N SER A 230 -15.84 -4.70 7.37
CA SER A 230 -14.98 -3.56 7.67
C SER A 230 -15.15 -3.07 9.11
N LEU A 231 -14.04 -2.85 9.80
CA LEU A 231 -14.03 -2.30 11.16
C LEU A 231 -14.14 -0.78 11.12
N THR A 232 -14.83 -0.23 12.12
CA THR A 232 -14.86 1.23 12.33
C THR A 232 -13.53 1.71 12.90
N VAL A 233 -13.20 2.97 12.66
CA VAL A 233 -12.05 3.65 13.26
C VAL A 233 -12.05 3.49 14.78
N LYS A 234 -13.21 3.66 15.43
CA LYS A 234 -13.40 3.43 16.88
C LYS A 234 -12.99 2.01 17.27
N LYS A 235 -13.50 0.99 16.55
CA LYS A 235 -13.21 -0.42 16.89
C LYS A 235 -11.72 -0.75 16.73
N VAL A 236 -11.07 -0.23 15.69
CA VAL A 236 -9.62 -0.38 15.51
C VAL A 236 -8.85 0.28 16.65
N SER A 237 -9.24 1.49 17.09
CA SER A 237 -8.61 2.19 18.21
C SER A 237 -8.77 1.42 19.53
N GLU A 238 -9.94 0.85 19.77
CA GLU A 238 -10.20 -0.01 20.97
C GLU A 238 -9.30 -1.27 20.95
N ILE A 239 -9.22 -1.96 19.81
CA ILE A 239 -8.35 -3.14 19.66
C ILE A 239 -6.89 -2.76 19.90
N ALA A 240 -6.43 -1.65 19.32
CA ALA A 240 -5.07 -1.15 19.48
C ALA A 240 -4.75 -0.85 20.96
N GLN A 241 -5.65 -0.16 21.67
CA GLN A 241 -5.49 0.15 23.09
C GLN A 241 -5.45 -1.10 23.96
N MET A 242 -6.38 -2.05 23.73
CA MET A 242 -6.40 -3.33 24.45
C MET A 242 -5.14 -4.16 24.23
N THR A 243 -4.53 -4.05 23.05
CA THR A 243 -3.30 -4.77 22.70
C THR A 243 -2.07 -4.11 23.32
N TRP A 244 -1.99 -2.78 23.29
CA TRP A 244 -0.86 -2.03 23.87
C TRP A 244 -0.85 -2.09 25.39
N LYS A 245 -2.02 -1.98 26.04
CA LYS A 245 -2.21 -2.07 27.49
C LYS A 245 -1.41 -1.02 28.26
N ASN A 246 -1.73 0.25 28.05
CA ASN A 246 -1.21 1.37 28.84
C ASN A 246 -2.37 2.27 29.31
N GLU A 247 -2.04 3.35 30.02
CA GLU A 247 -3.00 4.31 30.59
C GLU A 247 -3.39 5.46 29.66
N SER A 248 -2.95 5.43 28.40
CA SER A 248 -3.30 6.45 27.40
C SER A 248 -4.82 6.57 27.25
N LYS A 249 -5.34 7.78 27.18
CA LYS A 249 -6.77 8.02 26.96
C LYS A 249 -7.03 8.25 25.46
N ILE A 250 -8.05 7.57 24.94
CA ILE A 250 -8.55 7.83 23.59
C ILE A 250 -9.83 8.63 23.70
N THR A 251 -9.86 9.79 23.06
CA THR A 251 -11.05 10.62 22.92
C THR A 251 -11.53 10.61 21.48
N PHE A 252 -12.84 10.68 21.28
CA PHE A 252 -13.45 10.64 19.96
C PHE A 252 -14.14 11.95 19.66
N GLU A 253 -13.82 12.54 18.50
CA GLU A 253 -14.47 13.73 17.98
C GLU A 253 -15.22 13.38 16.69
N ASP A 254 -16.52 13.59 16.69
CA ASP A 254 -17.34 13.41 15.49
C ASP A 254 -17.38 14.74 14.72
N LYS A 255 -16.25 15.10 14.09
CA LYS A 255 -16.22 16.20 13.15
C LYS A 255 -16.84 15.70 11.85
N GLN A 256 -17.87 16.37 11.37
CA GLN A 256 -18.39 16.14 10.01
C GLN A 256 -17.33 16.59 8.99
N ASP A 257 -16.27 15.78 8.88
CA ASP A 257 -15.24 16.00 7.89
C ASP A 257 -15.77 15.52 6.54
N THR A 258 -16.12 16.48 5.69
CA THR A 258 -16.62 16.19 4.33
C THR A 258 -15.51 15.69 3.41
N LEU A 259 -14.25 15.78 3.84
CA LEU A 259 -13.08 15.42 3.03
C LEU A 259 -12.88 13.92 2.90
N GLU A 260 -13.25 13.11 3.89
CA GLU A 260 -13.07 11.67 3.84
C GLU A 260 -14.34 10.89 3.44
N THR A 261 -14.15 9.76 2.75
CA THR A 261 -15.24 8.83 2.42
C THR A 261 -15.64 8.03 3.66
N LYS A 262 -16.92 8.03 4.05
CA LYS A 262 -17.41 7.38 5.28
C LYS A 262 -17.27 5.86 5.24
N ASN A 263 -17.60 5.22 4.12
CA ASN A 263 -17.61 3.76 3.98
C ASN A 263 -16.91 3.35 2.69
N LEU A 264 -15.84 2.56 2.80
CA LEU A 264 -15.16 1.92 1.68
C LEU A 264 -15.15 0.41 1.92
N SER A 265 -15.46 -0.35 0.87
CA SER A 265 -15.38 -1.81 0.87
C SER A 265 -15.06 -2.29 -0.53
N LEU A 266 -14.08 -3.19 -0.65
CA LEU A 266 -13.68 -3.81 -1.89
C LEU A 266 -14.18 -5.25 -1.97
N ASN A 267 -14.51 -5.70 -3.17
CA ASN A 267 -14.75 -7.10 -3.49
C ASN A 267 -13.51 -7.67 -4.18
N SER A 268 -12.86 -8.64 -3.56
CA SER A 268 -11.64 -9.29 -4.07
C SER A 268 -11.93 -10.68 -4.69
N THR A 269 -13.16 -10.92 -5.14
CA THR A 269 -13.53 -12.22 -5.74
C THR A 269 -12.70 -12.53 -6.98
N LEU A 270 -12.34 -11.52 -7.77
CA LEU A 270 -11.51 -11.70 -8.95
C LEU A 270 -10.10 -12.17 -8.57
N ALA A 271 -9.45 -11.53 -7.59
CA ALA A 271 -8.14 -11.94 -7.09
C ALA A 271 -8.16 -13.37 -6.54
N ARG A 272 -9.19 -13.75 -5.76
CA ARG A 272 -9.34 -15.12 -5.29
C ARG A 272 -9.47 -16.14 -6.41
N LYS A 273 -10.31 -15.85 -7.40
CA LYS A 273 -10.59 -16.80 -8.49
C LYS A 273 -9.41 -16.94 -9.46
N LYS A 274 -8.74 -15.85 -9.81
CA LYS A 274 -7.70 -15.87 -10.85
C LYS A 274 -6.30 -16.07 -10.29
N LEU A 275 -6.02 -15.50 -9.09
CA LEU A 275 -4.69 -15.56 -8.50
C LEU A 275 -4.60 -16.56 -7.33
N ASN A 276 -5.71 -17.22 -6.98
CA ASN A 276 -5.81 -18.01 -5.75
C ASN A 276 -5.37 -17.25 -4.49
N TRP A 277 -5.55 -15.90 -4.51
CA TRP A 277 -5.16 -15.03 -3.42
C TRP A 277 -6.16 -15.09 -2.27
N ASN A 278 -5.66 -15.29 -1.07
CA ASN A 278 -6.42 -15.18 0.17
C ASN A 278 -5.59 -14.41 1.20
N SER A 279 -6.23 -13.49 1.93
CA SER A 279 -5.55 -12.81 3.04
C SER A 279 -5.23 -13.79 4.15
N ARG A 280 -4.02 -13.68 4.73
CA ARG A 280 -3.61 -14.44 5.93
C ARG A 280 -4.20 -13.84 7.20
N TRP A 281 -4.34 -12.51 7.23
CA TRP A 281 -4.89 -11.80 8.37
C TRP A 281 -6.36 -11.45 8.15
N ASP A 282 -7.20 -11.63 9.16
CA ASP A 282 -8.42 -10.86 9.27
C ASP A 282 -8.10 -9.43 9.75
N GLN A 283 -9.08 -8.52 9.70
CA GLN A 283 -8.82 -7.12 10.07
C GLN A 283 -8.40 -6.95 11.53
N LYS A 284 -8.97 -7.73 12.44
CA LYS A 284 -8.66 -7.67 13.87
C LYS A 284 -7.21 -8.09 14.12
N ASN A 285 -6.80 -9.22 13.56
CA ASN A 285 -5.44 -9.75 13.71
C ASN A 285 -4.40 -8.87 13.01
N ALA A 286 -4.73 -8.27 11.85
CA ALA A 286 -3.87 -7.28 11.20
C ALA A 286 -3.58 -6.08 12.12
N VAL A 287 -4.59 -5.57 12.83
CA VAL A 287 -4.41 -4.49 13.80
C VAL A 287 -3.59 -4.96 15.01
N ILE A 288 -3.91 -6.14 15.57
CA ILE A 288 -3.19 -6.69 16.72
C ILE A 288 -1.70 -6.85 16.40
N ASP A 289 -1.36 -7.50 15.29
CA ASP A 289 0.04 -7.77 14.93
C ASP A 289 0.81 -6.50 14.61
N THR A 290 0.17 -5.52 13.94
CA THR A 290 0.76 -4.19 13.73
C THR A 290 1.10 -3.51 15.06
N ILE A 291 0.20 -3.56 16.05
CA ILE A 291 0.41 -2.94 17.38
C ILE A 291 1.45 -3.73 18.19
N LEU A 292 1.44 -5.06 18.13
CA LEU A 292 2.45 -5.90 18.79
C LEU A 292 3.83 -5.67 18.21
N TRP A 293 3.95 -5.51 16.90
CA TRP A 293 5.21 -5.16 16.24
C TRP A 293 5.81 -3.90 16.89
N TRP A 294 5.03 -2.83 16.95
CA TRP A 294 5.48 -1.56 17.54
C TRP A 294 5.75 -1.65 19.03
N LYS A 295 4.91 -2.37 19.78
CA LYS A 295 5.09 -2.56 21.23
C LYS A 295 6.37 -3.30 21.55
N HIS A 296 6.65 -4.39 20.86
CA HIS A 296 7.85 -5.19 21.09
C HIS A 296 9.12 -4.43 20.69
N VAL A 297 9.11 -3.75 19.55
CA VAL A 297 10.26 -2.95 19.09
C VAL A 297 10.49 -1.74 20.01
N SER A 298 9.42 -1.02 20.40
CA SER A 298 9.54 0.16 21.27
C SER A 298 10.08 -0.20 22.67
N ASN A 299 9.70 -1.36 23.18
CA ASN A 299 10.17 -1.88 24.47
C ASN A 299 11.52 -2.63 24.35
N LYS A 300 12.14 -2.62 23.17
CA LYS A 300 13.42 -3.30 22.89
C LYS A 300 13.39 -4.81 23.19
N LEU A 301 12.23 -5.45 23.09
CA LEU A 301 12.07 -6.89 23.29
C LEU A 301 12.56 -7.68 22.06
N ILE A 302 12.39 -7.12 20.87
CA ILE A 302 12.90 -7.68 19.60
C ILE A 302 13.43 -6.55 18.72
N LYS A 303 14.33 -6.87 17.79
CA LYS A 303 14.82 -5.92 16.81
C LYS A 303 13.78 -5.69 15.70
N PRO A 304 13.74 -4.52 15.04
CA PRO A 304 12.83 -4.26 13.92
C PRO A 304 12.90 -5.31 12.82
N ILE A 305 14.10 -5.80 12.49
CA ILE A 305 14.29 -6.83 11.48
C ILE A 305 13.65 -8.17 11.89
N GLU A 306 13.81 -8.59 13.13
CA GLU A 306 13.23 -9.82 13.68
C GLU A 306 11.69 -9.76 13.69
N ALA A 307 11.14 -8.57 14.01
CA ALA A 307 9.70 -8.35 13.96
C ALA A 307 9.14 -8.47 12.53
N CYS A 308 9.86 -7.94 11.54
CA CYS A 308 9.48 -8.11 10.12
C CYS A 308 9.62 -9.56 9.65
N GLU A 309 10.66 -10.27 10.08
CA GLU A 309 10.87 -11.68 9.74
C GLU A 309 9.75 -12.57 10.29
N ARG A 310 9.32 -12.33 11.53
CA ARG A 310 8.17 -13.01 12.14
C ARG A 310 6.90 -12.86 11.31
N ASP A 311 6.59 -11.63 10.90
CA ASP A 311 5.38 -11.37 10.10
C ASP A 311 5.48 -12.02 8.71
N ILE A 312 6.68 -12.04 8.10
CA ILE A 312 6.94 -12.73 6.83
C ILE A 312 6.79 -14.25 6.99
N GLU A 313 7.29 -14.83 8.08
CA GLU A 313 7.14 -16.27 8.36
C GLU A 313 5.68 -16.65 8.55
N PHE A 314 4.88 -15.82 9.23
CA PHE A 314 3.44 -16.03 9.33
C PHE A 314 2.75 -15.97 7.96
N LEU A 315 3.12 -15.03 7.08
CA LEU A 315 2.61 -15.00 5.71
C LEU A 315 2.85 -16.33 4.98
N ILE A 316 4.07 -16.86 5.08
CA ILE A 316 4.50 -18.03 4.31
C ILE A 316 3.93 -19.31 4.91
N ASN A 317 4.04 -19.52 6.21
CA ASN A 317 3.76 -20.78 6.90
C ASN A 317 2.37 -20.84 7.54
N GLY A 318 1.71 -19.70 7.80
CA GLY A 318 0.43 -19.63 8.49
C GLY A 318 0.50 -19.84 10.00
N GLU A 319 1.71 -20.02 10.57
CA GLU A 319 1.95 -20.19 12.01
C GLU A 319 3.05 -19.23 12.48
N ILE A 320 2.82 -18.61 13.65
CA ILE A 320 3.86 -17.88 14.38
C ILE A 320 4.57 -18.90 15.25
N LYS A 321 5.84 -19.18 14.96
CA LYS A 321 6.72 -20.00 15.81
C LYS A 321 7.24 -19.20 16.98
#